data_bb415664c2aa8757604972568da48089
#
_entry.id   bb415664c2aa8757604972568da48089
#
_cell.length_a   1.000
_cell.length_b   1.000
_cell.length_c   1.000
_cell.angle_alpha   90.00
_cell.angle_beta   90.00
_cell.angle_gamma   90.00
#
_symmetry.space_group_name_H-M   'P 1'
#
loop_
_entity.id
_entity.type
_entity.pdbx_description
1 polymer ?
#
loop_
_entity_poly.entity_id
_entity_poly.type
_entity_poly.pdbx_seq_one_letter_code
_entity_poly.pdbx_strand_id
1 'polypeptide(L)'
;MGEHFTLKHISNDAVARAVERAEHYRLLNDPEQAESISLDVLAVDSNNTKARVILILALTDQFTGGGSHAARRALEQVTQLPSDYEKAYYAGLVAERQGRAHLSQGGMARAFAYEGLHEAMTHYERADALKQPGVDDAILRWNACARTIMREGLQPRDDEPEMQLE
;
A
#
# COMPACT_ATOMS: atom_id res chain seq x y z
N MET A 1 -19.65 8.95 -26.61
CA MET A 1 -20.15 7.82 -25.77
C MET A 1 -19.08 6.73 -25.83
N GLY A 2 -18.56 6.31 -24.67
CA GLY A 2 -17.63 5.19 -24.61
C GLY A 2 -18.36 3.86 -24.86
N GLU A 3 -17.69 2.90 -25.44
CA GLU A 3 -18.19 1.53 -25.53
C GLU A 3 -18.32 0.94 -24.12
N HIS A 4 -19.42 0.25 -23.84
CA HIS A 4 -19.63 -0.46 -22.60
C HIS A 4 -19.32 -1.94 -22.79
N PHE A 5 -18.33 -2.44 -22.05
CA PHE A 5 -17.97 -3.85 -22.04
C PHE A 5 -18.48 -4.52 -20.78
N THR A 6 -18.95 -5.75 -20.90
CA THR A 6 -19.24 -6.60 -19.77
C THR A 6 -18.03 -7.49 -19.49
N LEU A 7 -17.47 -7.38 -18.28
CA LEU A 7 -16.33 -8.20 -17.89
C LEU A 7 -16.71 -9.68 -17.82
N LYS A 8 -15.77 -10.53 -18.23
CA LYS A 8 -15.94 -11.99 -18.19
C LYS A 8 -15.44 -12.54 -16.87
N HIS A 9 -16.18 -13.45 -16.27
CA HIS A 9 -15.77 -14.14 -15.07
C HIS A 9 -14.81 -15.29 -15.39
N ILE A 10 -13.76 -15.42 -14.58
CA ILE A 10 -12.92 -16.63 -14.60
C ILE A 10 -13.64 -17.76 -13.89
N SER A 11 -13.24 -19.01 -14.18
CA SER A 11 -13.73 -20.17 -13.45
C SER A 11 -13.09 -20.29 -12.06
N ASN A 12 -13.76 -20.94 -11.12
CA ASN A 12 -13.19 -21.21 -9.80
C ASN A 12 -11.90 -22.05 -9.89
N ASP A 13 -11.82 -22.97 -10.84
CA ASP A 13 -10.64 -23.80 -11.08
C ASP A 13 -9.43 -22.99 -11.58
N ALA A 14 -9.65 -21.80 -12.13
CA ALA A 14 -8.59 -20.92 -12.62
C ALA A 14 -8.01 -19.99 -11.54
N VAL A 15 -8.65 -19.88 -10.36
CA VAL A 15 -8.29 -18.90 -9.32
C VAL A 15 -6.83 -19.05 -8.89
N ALA A 16 -6.37 -20.24 -8.54
CA ALA A 16 -5.00 -20.48 -8.07
C ALA A 16 -3.95 -20.02 -9.11
N ARG A 17 -4.16 -20.38 -10.37
CA ARG A 17 -3.28 -19.95 -11.48
C ARG A 17 -3.34 -18.44 -11.70
N ALA A 18 -4.52 -17.83 -11.61
CA ALA A 18 -4.68 -16.39 -11.75
C ALA A 18 -3.92 -15.63 -10.67
N VAL A 19 -3.97 -16.09 -9.41
CA VAL A 19 -3.21 -15.50 -8.29
C VAL A 19 -1.70 -15.57 -8.57
N GLU A 20 -1.18 -16.71 -9.01
CA GLU A 20 0.23 -16.85 -9.41
C GLU A 20 0.61 -15.88 -10.54
N ARG A 21 -0.27 -15.71 -11.52
CA ARG A 21 -0.07 -14.76 -12.62
C ARG A 21 -0.05 -13.31 -12.14
N ALA A 22 -0.94 -12.94 -11.24
CA ALA A 22 -0.97 -11.60 -10.66
C ALA A 22 0.36 -11.29 -9.94
N GLU A 23 0.86 -12.21 -9.13
CA GLU A 23 2.15 -12.09 -8.45
C GLU A 23 3.31 -11.96 -9.45
N HIS A 24 3.30 -12.78 -10.49
CA HIS A 24 4.32 -12.76 -11.55
C HIS A 24 4.37 -11.40 -12.27
N TYR A 25 3.23 -10.87 -12.69
CA TYR A 25 3.19 -9.57 -13.35
C TYR A 25 3.64 -8.43 -12.44
N ARG A 26 3.32 -8.48 -11.15
CA ARG A 26 3.84 -7.51 -10.20
C ARG A 26 5.37 -7.55 -10.12
N LEU A 27 5.97 -8.75 -10.06
CA LEU A 27 7.42 -8.93 -10.07
C LEU A 27 8.08 -8.49 -11.39
N LEU A 28 7.35 -8.53 -12.50
CA LEU A 28 7.78 -7.99 -13.79
C LEU A 28 7.60 -6.47 -13.91
N ASN A 29 7.21 -5.81 -12.82
CA ASN A 29 6.93 -4.36 -12.79
C ASN A 29 5.79 -3.95 -13.74
N ASP A 30 4.76 -4.81 -13.83
CA ASP A 30 3.51 -4.53 -14.52
C ASP A 30 2.34 -4.53 -13.50
N PRO A 31 2.25 -3.47 -12.66
CA PRO A 31 1.25 -3.42 -11.60
C PRO A 31 -0.18 -3.28 -12.11
N GLU A 32 -0.40 -2.68 -13.27
CA GLU A 32 -1.75 -2.56 -13.84
C GLU A 32 -2.31 -3.93 -14.23
N GLN A 33 -1.48 -4.80 -14.78
CA GLN A 33 -1.89 -6.16 -15.11
C GLN A 33 -2.12 -6.99 -13.85
N ALA A 34 -1.25 -6.85 -12.84
CA ALA A 34 -1.42 -7.50 -11.53
C ALA A 34 -2.72 -7.06 -10.83
N GLU A 35 -3.05 -5.77 -10.88
CA GLU A 35 -4.32 -5.22 -10.39
C GLU A 35 -5.52 -5.85 -11.09
N SER A 36 -5.52 -5.85 -12.42
CA SER A 36 -6.61 -6.39 -13.23
C SER A 36 -6.90 -7.85 -12.90
N ILE A 37 -5.86 -8.69 -12.83
CA ILE A 37 -6.01 -10.11 -12.51
C ILE A 37 -6.52 -10.30 -11.08
N SER A 38 -6.00 -9.53 -10.11
CA SER A 38 -6.44 -9.62 -8.72
C SER A 38 -7.92 -9.26 -8.56
N LEU A 39 -8.41 -8.27 -9.31
CA LEU A 39 -9.83 -7.91 -9.36
C LEU A 39 -10.69 -9.04 -9.95
N ASP A 40 -10.22 -9.71 -10.99
CA ASP A 40 -10.92 -10.87 -11.57
C ASP A 40 -11.01 -12.02 -10.58
N VAL A 41 -9.95 -12.29 -9.82
CA VAL A 41 -9.96 -13.31 -8.77
C VAL A 41 -10.97 -12.94 -7.68
N LEU A 42 -10.95 -11.71 -7.18
CA LEU A 42 -11.83 -11.26 -6.11
C LEU A 42 -13.31 -11.18 -6.55
N ALA A 43 -13.59 -11.07 -7.84
CA ALA A 43 -14.95 -11.13 -8.38
C ALA A 43 -15.58 -12.52 -8.23
N VAL A 44 -14.79 -13.58 -8.20
CA VAL A 44 -15.31 -14.99 -8.07
C VAL A 44 -14.94 -15.62 -6.72
N ASP A 45 -13.92 -15.12 -6.05
CA ASP A 45 -13.47 -15.55 -4.72
C ASP A 45 -13.15 -14.32 -3.85
N SER A 46 -14.20 -13.70 -3.33
CA SER A 46 -14.12 -12.44 -2.58
C SER A 46 -13.31 -12.52 -1.28
N ASN A 47 -13.07 -13.71 -0.76
CA ASN A 47 -12.31 -13.96 0.47
C ASN A 47 -10.87 -14.40 0.20
N ASN A 48 -10.40 -14.31 -1.03
CA ASN A 48 -9.02 -14.66 -1.38
C ASN A 48 -8.04 -13.61 -0.83
N THR A 49 -7.47 -13.90 0.32
CA THR A 49 -6.52 -13.00 1.01
C THR A 49 -5.28 -12.74 0.18
N LYS A 50 -4.72 -13.75 -0.47
CA LYS A 50 -3.52 -13.60 -1.30
C LYS A 50 -3.76 -12.65 -2.48
N ALA A 51 -4.89 -12.79 -3.17
CA ALA A 51 -5.27 -11.88 -4.25
C ALA A 51 -5.46 -10.44 -3.74
N ARG A 52 -6.07 -10.28 -2.57
CA ARG A 52 -6.27 -8.97 -1.95
C ARG A 52 -4.95 -8.30 -1.58
N VAL A 53 -4.01 -9.05 -1.02
CA VAL A 53 -2.66 -8.55 -0.73
C VAL A 53 -1.93 -8.13 -2.01
N ILE A 54 -1.99 -8.94 -3.07
CA ILE A 54 -1.40 -8.59 -4.36
C ILE A 54 -2.04 -7.31 -4.93
N LEU A 55 -3.36 -7.17 -4.81
CA LEU A 55 -4.07 -5.95 -5.22
C LEU A 55 -3.57 -4.72 -4.46
N ILE A 56 -3.46 -4.80 -3.14
CA ILE A 56 -2.93 -3.70 -2.31
C ILE A 56 -1.53 -3.32 -2.78
N LEU A 57 -0.65 -4.29 -2.95
CA LEU A 57 0.73 -4.06 -3.40
C LEU A 57 0.79 -3.47 -4.81
N ALA A 58 -0.01 -3.97 -5.73
CA ALA A 58 -0.09 -3.46 -7.11
C ALA A 58 -0.59 -2.01 -7.15
N LEU A 59 -1.54 -1.65 -6.29
CA LEU A 59 -2.00 -0.27 -6.15
C LEU A 59 -0.89 0.63 -5.59
N THR A 60 -0.11 0.16 -4.59
CA THR A 60 1.02 0.94 -4.05
C THR A 60 2.15 1.11 -5.07
N ASP A 61 2.36 0.15 -5.95
CA ASP A 61 3.35 0.23 -7.03
C ASP A 61 3.01 1.31 -8.08
N GLN A 62 1.76 1.82 -8.07
CA GLN A 62 1.27 2.87 -8.97
C GLN A 62 1.24 4.27 -8.33
N PHE A 63 1.87 4.49 -7.21
CA PHE A 63 1.85 5.78 -6.51
C PHE A 63 2.68 6.88 -7.17
N THR A 64 3.49 6.57 -8.15
CA THR A 64 4.26 7.55 -8.90
C THR A 64 3.34 8.41 -9.76
N GLY A 65 3.34 9.73 -9.55
CA GLY A 65 2.57 10.68 -10.36
C GLY A 65 1.24 11.15 -9.76
N GLY A 66 1.07 11.12 -8.43
CA GLY A 66 -0.11 11.70 -7.77
C GLY A 66 -1.09 10.68 -7.20
N GLY A 67 -0.59 9.63 -6.62
CA GLY A 67 -1.27 8.41 -6.19
C GLY A 67 -2.36 8.49 -5.11
N SER A 68 -2.99 9.64 -4.87
CA SER A 68 -4.03 9.76 -3.82
C SER A 68 -5.23 8.85 -4.06
N HIS A 69 -5.63 8.65 -5.32
CA HIS A 69 -6.73 7.75 -5.68
C HIS A 69 -6.36 6.29 -5.48
N ALA A 70 -5.16 5.89 -5.92
CA ALA A 70 -4.65 4.53 -5.72
C ALA A 70 -4.44 4.24 -4.23
N ALA A 71 -3.96 5.20 -3.46
CA ALA A 71 -3.79 5.07 -2.01
C ALA A 71 -5.12 4.85 -1.28
N ARG A 72 -6.15 5.59 -1.63
CA ARG A 72 -7.50 5.40 -1.07
C ARG A 72 -8.05 4.01 -1.40
N ARG A 73 -7.92 3.57 -2.64
CA ARG A 73 -8.34 2.23 -3.07
C ARG A 73 -7.56 1.14 -2.33
N ALA A 74 -6.25 1.31 -2.13
CA ALA A 74 -5.44 0.39 -1.35
C ALA A 74 -5.91 0.29 0.10
N LEU A 75 -6.19 1.42 0.76
CA LEU A 75 -6.69 1.44 2.14
C LEU A 75 -8.08 0.80 2.27
N GLU A 76 -8.96 0.98 1.28
CA GLU A 76 -10.26 0.28 1.25
C GLU A 76 -10.05 -1.25 1.25
N GLN A 77 -9.07 -1.77 0.51
CA GLN A 77 -8.75 -3.19 0.51
C GLN A 77 -8.12 -3.65 1.83
N VAL A 78 -7.29 -2.82 2.46
CA VAL A 78 -6.71 -3.11 3.78
C VAL A 78 -7.80 -3.38 4.82
N THR A 79 -8.88 -2.60 4.82
CA THR A 79 -10.00 -2.78 5.78
C THR A 79 -10.68 -4.14 5.67
N GLN A 80 -10.54 -4.84 4.55
CA GLN A 80 -11.15 -6.14 4.29
C GLN A 80 -10.22 -7.33 4.56
N LEU A 81 -9.00 -7.09 5.03
CA LEU A 81 -8.08 -8.14 5.45
C LEU A 81 -8.58 -8.85 6.71
N PRO A 82 -8.28 -10.16 6.90
CA PRO A 82 -8.95 -10.96 7.92
C PRO A 82 -8.46 -10.71 9.34
N SER A 83 -7.22 -10.27 9.55
CA SER A 83 -6.64 -10.08 10.89
C SER A 83 -6.25 -8.64 11.16
N ASP A 84 -6.26 -8.26 12.45
CA ASP A 84 -5.81 -6.93 12.87
C ASP A 84 -4.32 -6.71 12.62
N TYR A 85 -3.52 -7.79 12.69
CA TYR A 85 -2.12 -7.75 12.30
C TYR A 85 -1.94 -7.33 10.84
N GLU A 86 -2.62 -8.02 9.91
CA GLU A 86 -2.53 -7.73 8.48
C GLU A 86 -3.03 -6.32 8.16
N LYS A 87 -4.15 -5.90 8.79
CA LYS A 87 -4.67 -4.53 8.61
C LYS A 87 -3.64 -3.48 9.02
N ALA A 88 -3.00 -3.64 10.19
CA ALA A 88 -1.98 -2.72 10.66
C ALA A 88 -0.73 -2.76 9.76
N TYR A 89 -0.24 -3.94 9.42
CA TYR A 89 0.95 -4.11 8.58
C TYR A 89 0.78 -3.48 7.19
N TYR A 90 -0.31 -3.78 6.50
CA TYR A 90 -0.55 -3.24 5.17
C TYR A 90 -0.99 -1.77 5.15
N ALA A 91 -1.64 -1.26 6.20
CA ALA A 91 -1.83 0.18 6.39
C ALA A 91 -0.47 0.90 6.50
N GLY A 92 0.46 0.32 7.24
CA GLY A 92 1.84 0.80 7.34
C GLY A 92 2.53 0.81 5.97
N LEU A 93 2.37 -0.26 5.19
CA LEU A 93 2.96 -0.35 3.86
C LEU A 93 2.42 0.71 2.90
N VAL A 94 1.12 0.99 2.93
CA VAL A 94 0.51 2.05 2.12
C VAL A 94 1.09 3.42 2.50
N ALA A 95 1.15 3.73 3.79
CA ALA A 95 1.74 4.98 4.28
C ALA A 95 3.23 5.11 3.92
N GLU A 96 4.01 4.04 4.08
CA GLU A 96 5.42 3.98 3.68
C GLU A 96 5.60 4.29 2.19
N ARG A 97 4.81 3.64 1.34
CA ARG A 97 4.89 3.83 -0.12
C ARG A 97 4.50 5.24 -0.53
N GLN A 98 3.52 5.87 0.14
CA GLN A 98 3.20 7.27 -0.08
C GLN A 98 4.35 8.19 0.33
N GLY A 99 4.94 7.97 1.51
CA GLY A 99 6.10 8.73 1.97
C GLY A 99 7.28 8.62 0.99
N ARG A 100 7.57 7.43 0.50
CA ARG A 100 8.64 7.21 -0.50
C ARG A 100 8.31 7.85 -1.85
N ALA A 101 7.05 7.85 -2.27
CA ALA A 101 6.62 8.53 -3.49
C ALA A 101 6.84 10.04 -3.38
N HIS A 102 6.49 10.65 -2.25
CA HIS A 102 6.74 12.08 -1.99
C HIS A 102 8.24 12.39 -1.98
N LEU A 103 9.05 11.54 -1.37
CA LEU A 103 10.50 11.68 -1.36
C LEU A 103 11.07 11.62 -2.78
N SER A 104 10.61 10.69 -3.59
CA SER A 104 11.04 10.48 -4.97
C SER A 104 10.65 11.65 -5.89
N GLN A 105 9.48 12.27 -5.67
CA GLN A 105 9.06 13.44 -6.41
C GLN A 105 9.94 14.67 -6.13
N GLY A 106 10.51 14.78 -4.92
CA GLY A 106 11.33 15.91 -4.52
C GLY A 106 10.55 17.23 -4.43
N GLY A 107 11.27 18.36 -4.39
CA GLY A 107 10.65 19.68 -4.31
C GLY A 107 9.71 19.81 -3.12
N MET A 108 8.54 20.41 -3.33
CA MET A 108 7.54 20.61 -2.28
C MET A 108 6.95 19.29 -1.75
N ALA A 109 6.87 18.26 -2.59
CA ALA A 109 6.37 16.94 -2.18
C ALA A 109 7.26 16.28 -1.12
N ARG A 110 8.57 16.53 -1.15
CA ARG A 110 9.54 16.01 -0.15
C ARG A 110 9.16 16.40 1.28
N ALA A 111 8.52 17.54 1.49
CA ALA A 111 8.09 17.98 2.81
C ALA A 111 7.08 17.04 3.47
N PHE A 112 6.36 16.25 2.68
CA PHE A 112 5.37 15.27 3.17
C PHE A 112 5.95 13.87 3.41
N ALA A 113 7.22 13.64 3.03
CA ALA A 113 7.83 12.32 3.15
C ALA A 113 8.01 11.88 4.61
N TYR A 114 8.36 12.80 5.49
CA TYR A 114 8.51 12.50 6.92
C TYR A 114 7.20 11.98 7.51
N GLU A 115 6.09 12.69 7.30
CA GLU A 115 4.77 12.32 7.85
C GLU A 115 4.35 10.93 7.36
N GLY A 116 4.52 10.64 6.08
CA GLY A 116 4.17 9.33 5.52
C GLY A 116 5.00 8.19 6.13
N LEU A 117 6.30 8.38 6.24
CA LEU A 117 7.19 7.38 6.85
C LEU A 117 6.95 7.22 8.36
N HIS A 118 6.70 8.32 9.07
CA HIS A 118 6.40 8.28 10.50
C HIS A 118 5.03 7.62 10.78
N GLU A 119 4.03 7.90 9.97
CA GLU A 119 2.73 7.23 10.03
C GLU A 119 2.89 5.72 9.81
N ALA A 120 3.70 5.33 8.81
CA ALA A 120 4.02 3.92 8.57
C ALA A 120 4.64 3.25 9.79
N MET A 121 5.59 3.92 10.45
CA MET A 121 6.24 3.41 11.67
C MET A 121 5.21 3.17 12.79
N THR A 122 4.25 4.07 12.98
CA THR A 122 3.17 3.91 13.96
C THR A 122 2.32 2.66 13.66
N HIS A 123 1.98 2.43 12.41
CA HIS A 123 1.26 1.21 12.00
C HIS A 123 2.09 -0.05 12.21
N TYR A 124 3.39 -0.03 11.92
CA TYR A 124 4.26 -1.18 12.13
C TYR A 124 4.46 -1.50 13.61
N GLU A 125 4.54 -0.51 14.49
CA GLU A 125 4.54 -0.72 15.95
C GLU A 125 3.27 -1.43 16.41
N ARG A 126 2.12 -1.02 15.88
CA ARG A 126 0.84 -1.67 16.18
C ARG A 126 0.81 -3.12 15.65
N ALA A 127 1.30 -3.35 14.44
CA ALA A 127 1.41 -4.71 13.88
C ALA A 127 2.34 -5.59 14.71
N ASP A 128 3.49 -5.06 15.14
CA ASP A 128 4.45 -5.79 15.96
C ASP A 128 3.83 -6.24 17.30
N ALA A 129 2.98 -5.42 17.91
CA ALA A 129 2.26 -5.77 19.12
C ALA A 129 1.24 -6.92 18.93
N LEU A 130 0.81 -7.18 17.69
CA LEU A 130 -0.19 -8.18 17.32
C LEU A 130 0.41 -9.42 16.64
N LYS A 131 1.73 -9.47 16.47
CA LYS A 131 2.42 -10.51 15.70
C LYS A 131 2.37 -11.88 16.33
N GLN A 132 2.53 -12.90 15.48
CA GLN A 132 2.87 -14.26 15.88
C GLN A 132 4.37 -14.34 16.24
N PRO A 133 4.79 -15.23 17.17
CA PRO A 133 6.20 -15.45 17.46
C PRO A 133 7.01 -15.78 16.19
N GLY A 134 8.16 -15.11 16.04
CA GLY A 134 9.05 -15.31 14.88
C GLY A 134 8.71 -14.50 13.65
N VAL A 135 7.66 -13.68 13.68
CA VAL A 135 7.29 -12.78 12.58
C VAL A 135 7.76 -11.36 12.91
N ASP A 136 8.90 -10.96 12.39
CA ASP A 136 9.51 -9.65 12.60
C ASP A 136 9.39 -8.71 11.39
N ASP A 137 8.49 -9.01 10.47
CA ASP A 137 8.33 -8.24 9.24
C ASP A 137 8.03 -6.76 9.49
N ALA A 138 7.20 -6.47 10.50
CA ALA A 138 6.89 -5.09 10.88
C ALA A 138 8.11 -4.35 11.44
N ILE A 139 8.95 -5.01 12.24
CA ILE A 139 10.21 -4.44 12.75
C ILE A 139 11.17 -4.13 11.60
N LEU A 140 11.30 -5.05 10.63
CA LEU A 140 12.15 -4.84 9.46
C LEU A 140 11.71 -3.61 8.67
N ARG A 141 10.42 -3.42 8.48
CA ARG A 141 9.85 -2.26 7.80
C ARG A 141 10.02 -0.98 8.60
N TRP A 142 9.75 -1.02 9.88
CA TRP A 142 9.97 0.10 10.79
C TRP A 142 11.43 0.60 10.72
N ASN A 143 12.38 -0.31 10.80
CA ASN A 143 13.81 0.00 10.68
C ASN A 143 14.15 0.62 9.30
N ALA A 144 13.54 0.15 8.23
CA ALA A 144 13.74 0.70 6.89
C ALA A 144 13.24 2.15 6.80
N CYS A 145 12.08 2.45 7.38
CA CYS A 145 11.56 3.83 7.48
C CYS A 145 12.50 4.73 8.29
N ALA A 146 12.92 4.28 9.48
CA ALA A 146 13.84 5.01 10.35
C ALA A 146 15.17 5.33 9.65
N ARG A 147 15.77 4.33 8.99
CA ARG A 147 17.00 4.53 8.21
C ARG A 147 16.84 5.54 7.07
N THR A 148 15.69 5.51 6.40
CA THR A 148 15.38 6.49 5.34
C THR A 148 15.27 7.90 5.91
N ILE A 149 14.52 8.09 7.00
CA ILE A 149 14.38 9.40 7.66
C ILE A 149 15.75 9.95 8.06
N MET A 150 16.59 9.12 8.70
CA MET A 150 17.94 9.53 9.14
C MET A 150 18.86 9.84 7.96
N ARG A 151 18.91 8.98 6.95
CA ARG A 151 19.78 9.16 5.78
C ARG A 151 19.43 10.42 4.98
N GLU A 152 18.14 10.67 4.80
CA GLU A 152 17.64 11.79 4.03
C GLU A 152 17.51 13.08 4.85
N GLY A 153 17.74 13.02 6.17
CA GLY A 153 17.60 14.17 7.06
C GLY A 153 16.19 14.75 7.09
N LEU A 154 15.17 13.88 6.99
CA LEU A 154 13.78 14.33 6.97
C LEU A 154 13.36 14.85 8.34
N GLN A 155 12.56 15.91 8.34
CA GLN A 155 12.04 16.57 9.54
C GLN A 155 10.52 16.67 9.45
N PRO A 156 9.81 16.71 10.59
CA PRO A 156 8.40 17.11 10.62
C PRO A 156 8.25 18.48 9.96
N ARG A 157 7.14 18.70 9.26
CA ARG A 157 6.79 20.04 8.80
C ARG A 157 6.55 20.93 10.02
N ASP A 158 7.09 22.16 9.95
CA ASP A 158 6.69 23.17 10.92
C ASP A 158 5.19 23.45 10.73
N ASP A 159 4.40 23.29 11.80
CA ASP A 159 3.04 23.79 11.80
C ASP A 159 3.15 25.31 11.59
N GLU A 160 2.54 25.83 10.51
CA GLU A 160 2.43 27.28 10.33
C GLU A 160 1.72 27.81 11.59
N PRO A 161 2.29 28.81 12.28
CA PRO A 161 1.60 29.37 13.43
C PRO A 161 0.24 29.87 12.95
N GLU A 162 -0.83 29.42 13.59
CA GLU A 162 -2.16 30.00 13.41
C GLU A 162 -2.01 31.52 13.46
N MET A 163 -2.24 32.19 12.32
CA MET A 163 -2.36 33.64 12.34
C MET A 163 -3.57 33.95 13.22
N GLN A 164 -3.29 34.33 14.46
CA GLN A 164 -4.29 34.98 15.30
C GLN A 164 -4.63 36.28 14.59
N LEU A 165 -5.77 36.28 13.92
CA LEU A 165 -6.41 37.53 13.45
C LEU A 165 -6.90 38.26 14.70
N GLU A 166 -6.16 39.31 15.10
CA GLU A 166 -6.67 40.35 15.99
C GLU A 166 -7.72 41.21 15.28
#